data_b4cc80e0e780496b326cee541d2d6245
#
_entry.id   b4cc80e0e780496b326cee541d2d6245
#
_cell.length_a   1.000
_cell.length_b   1.000
_cell.length_c   1.000
_cell.angle_alpha   90.00
_cell.angle_beta   90.00
_cell.angle_gamma   90.00
#
_symmetry.space_group_name_H-M   'P 1'
#
loop_
_entity.id
_entity.type
_entity.pdbx_description
1 polymer ?
#
loop_
_entity_poly.entity_id
_entity_poly.type
_entity_poly.pdbx_seq_one_letter_code
_entity_poly.pdbx_strand_id
1 'polypeptide(L)'
;MTEAVEKHIKKLQRLDKKDELEVEHLLKVLKTPSKEYIAPLREMAEQWKNDPPPQEGVLFVPYAEWVEAICIYLEEGTRGLIKVLNEQKELFNIVFGTLEEIPISEAFTAFLEIAKTFSTGITDEQEDFVKKYAYSLCCISHQLKGEKASKDLHEAFVPILKQIISFAQTKKNETIMCNATVCFQAFGDKSDIEYLKSLTFTEDYYKNTGKTIIKRIEKKYVN
;
A
#
# COMPACT_ATOMS: atom_id res chain seq x y z
N MET A 1 29.47 -0.43 7.06
CA MET A 1 28.44 0.32 6.31
C MET A 1 28.95 0.55 4.90
N THR A 2 28.13 0.26 3.87
CA THR A 2 28.52 0.51 2.47
C THR A 2 28.51 2.02 2.18
N GLU A 3 29.36 2.45 1.22
CA GLU A 3 29.42 3.87 0.80
C GLU A 3 28.05 4.42 0.37
N ALA A 4 27.24 3.60 -0.29
CA ALA A 4 25.90 3.99 -0.74
C ALA A 4 24.95 4.27 0.44
N VAL A 5 24.95 3.42 1.47
CA VAL A 5 24.16 3.60 2.69
C VAL A 5 24.63 4.84 3.44
N GLU A 6 25.93 4.99 3.63
CA GLU A 6 26.50 6.17 4.31
C GLU A 6 26.13 7.49 3.62
N LYS A 7 26.23 7.52 2.28
CA LYS A 7 25.85 8.69 1.48
C LYS A 7 24.35 9.02 1.62
N HIS A 8 23.50 8.00 1.67
CA HIS A 8 22.06 8.19 1.82
C HIS A 8 21.72 8.73 3.23
N ILE A 9 22.30 8.14 4.28
CA ILE A 9 22.11 8.62 5.66
C ILE A 9 22.56 10.08 5.81
N LYS A 10 23.75 10.42 5.30
CA LYS A 10 24.22 11.82 5.30
C LYS A 10 23.27 12.77 4.56
N LYS A 11 22.62 12.29 3.50
CA LYS A 11 21.60 13.07 2.79
C LYS A 11 20.37 13.30 3.66
N LEU A 12 19.82 12.27 4.30
CA LEU A 12 18.67 12.39 5.19
C LEU A 12 18.96 13.36 6.36
N GLN A 13 20.11 13.21 7.01
CA GLN A 13 20.54 14.10 8.10
C GLN A 13 20.71 15.57 7.67
N ARG A 14 21.05 15.82 6.40
CA ARG A 14 21.17 17.18 5.88
C ARG A 14 19.81 17.80 5.59
N LEU A 15 18.88 17.02 5.03
CA LEU A 15 17.49 17.45 4.78
C LEU A 15 16.79 17.77 6.09
N ASP A 16 16.97 16.93 7.12
CA ASP A 16 16.49 17.14 8.47
C ASP A 16 16.85 18.52 9.08
N LYS A 17 18.00 19.08 8.68
CA LYS A 17 18.52 20.32 9.27
C LYS A 17 18.21 21.59 8.49
N LYS A 18 17.93 21.48 7.20
CA LYS A 18 17.92 22.65 6.29
C LYS A 18 16.69 22.74 5.42
N ASP A 19 16.17 21.61 5.02
CA ASP A 19 15.11 21.52 4.04
C ASP A 19 13.98 20.65 4.63
N GLU A 20 12.79 20.84 4.13
CA GLU A 20 11.67 19.93 4.46
C GLU A 20 12.02 18.49 4.11
N LEU A 21 11.81 17.58 5.06
CA LEU A 21 12.00 16.16 4.85
C LEU A 21 10.69 15.55 4.39
N GLU A 22 10.64 15.10 3.15
CA GLU A 22 9.51 14.34 2.63
C GLU A 22 9.63 12.85 3.02
N VAL A 23 8.49 12.24 3.36
CA VAL A 23 8.42 10.79 3.66
C VAL A 23 9.02 9.95 2.53
N GLU A 24 8.86 10.40 1.27
CA GLU A 24 9.46 9.73 0.11
C GLU A 24 10.98 9.54 0.23
N HIS A 25 11.68 10.48 0.87
CA HIS A 25 13.12 10.36 1.08
C HIS A 25 13.47 9.22 2.05
N LEU A 26 12.65 9.01 3.07
CA LEU A 26 12.78 7.87 3.99
C LEU A 26 12.48 6.55 3.28
N LEU A 27 11.37 6.52 2.53
CA LEU A 27 10.91 5.32 1.83
C LEU A 27 11.90 4.85 0.74
N LYS A 28 12.77 5.74 0.24
CA LYS A 28 13.86 5.35 -0.67
C LYS A 28 14.82 4.30 -0.08
N VAL A 29 14.90 4.18 1.24
CA VAL A 29 15.65 3.12 1.92
C VAL A 29 15.14 1.73 1.51
N LEU A 30 13.84 1.60 1.25
CA LEU A 30 13.19 0.33 0.89
C LEU A 30 13.51 -0.12 -0.55
N LYS A 31 14.00 0.79 -1.42
CA LYS A 31 14.42 0.46 -2.81
C LYS A 31 15.75 -0.29 -2.84
N THR A 32 16.59 -0.10 -1.82
CA THR A 32 17.87 -0.79 -1.64
C THR A 32 18.01 -1.24 -0.18
N PRO A 33 17.18 -2.18 0.27
CA PRO A 33 17.10 -2.55 1.68
C PRO A 33 18.43 -3.12 2.17
N SER A 34 18.89 -2.63 3.33
CA SER A 34 20.08 -3.13 3.99
C SER A 34 19.94 -2.97 5.50
N LYS A 35 20.34 -3.97 6.27
CA LYS A 35 20.39 -3.88 7.75
C LYS A 35 21.33 -2.80 8.27
N GLU A 36 22.25 -2.33 7.43
CA GLU A 36 23.17 -1.23 7.78
C GLU A 36 22.45 0.10 8.04
N TYR A 37 21.21 0.27 7.53
CA TYR A 37 20.39 1.45 7.81
C TYR A 37 19.81 1.47 9.22
N ILE A 38 19.64 0.31 9.89
CA ILE A 38 18.86 0.20 11.11
C ILE A 38 19.39 1.08 12.23
N ALA A 39 20.66 0.94 12.57
CA ALA A 39 21.24 1.72 13.68
C ALA A 39 21.20 3.24 13.42
N PRO A 40 21.66 3.75 12.26
CA PRO A 40 21.56 5.19 11.97
C PRO A 40 20.13 5.71 11.95
N LEU A 41 19.17 4.95 11.40
CA LEU A 41 17.76 5.38 11.34
C LEU A 41 17.14 5.43 12.73
N ARG A 42 17.41 4.45 13.58
CA ARG A 42 16.92 4.48 14.98
C ARG A 42 17.47 5.65 15.77
N GLU A 43 18.75 5.99 15.59
CA GLU A 43 19.34 7.17 16.20
C GLU A 43 18.61 8.45 15.72
N MET A 44 18.35 8.57 14.42
CA MET A 44 17.56 9.67 13.86
C MET A 44 16.14 9.70 14.42
N ALA A 45 15.46 8.56 14.53
CA ALA A 45 14.10 8.50 15.08
C ALA A 45 14.02 8.99 16.53
N GLU A 46 14.98 8.59 17.37
CA GLU A 46 15.04 9.06 18.76
C GLU A 46 15.29 10.60 18.83
N GLN A 47 16.11 11.13 17.94
CA GLN A 47 16.31 12.56 17.82
C GLN A 47 15.02 13.26 17.38
N TRP A 48 14.33 12.73 16.38
CA TRP A 48 13.10 13.33 15.81
C TRP A 48 11.87 13.25 16.73
N LYS A 49 11.86 12.37 17.72
CA LYS A 49 10.83 12.41 18.78
C LYS A 49 10.84 13.70 19.58
N ASN A 50 12.02 14.31 19.76
CA ASN A 50 12.21 15.51 20.56
C ASN A 50 12.36 16.78 19.69
N ASP A 51 12.92 16.64 18.50
CA ASP A 51 13.21 17.71 17.54
C ASP A 51 12.90 17.21 16.12
N PRO A 52 11.62 17.20 15.72
CA PRO A 52 11.22 16.69 14.42
C PRO A 52 11.72 17.57 13.27
N PRO A 53 11.97 16.98 12.08
CA PRO A 53 12.32 17.76 10.90
C PRO A 53 11.29 18.84 10.58
N PRO A 54 11.71 19.94 9.92
CA PRO A 54 10.81 21.00 9.49
C PRO A 54 9.66 20.41 8.64
N GLN A 55 8.46 20.92 8.88
CA GLN A 55 7.26 20.50 8.15
C GLN A 55 6.54 21.73 7.63
N GLU A 56 6.20 21.73 6.34
CA GLU A 56 5.36 22.78 5.76
C GLU A 56 3.87 22.38 5.82
N GLY A 57 3.02 23.38 6.10
CA GLY A 57 1.58 23.23 6.09
C GLY A 57 0.98 22.67 7.37
N VAL A 58 -0.26 22.17 7.25
CA VAL A 58 -1.12 21.77 8.38
C VAL A 58 -1.01 20.27 8.70
N LEU A 59 -0.36 19.49 7.85
CA LEU A 59 -0.29 18.03 8.00
C LEU A 59 0.94 17.65 8.82
N PHE A 60 0.69 17.10 9.98
CA PHE A 60 1.74 16.47 10.78
C PHE A 60 2.20 15.16 10.13
N VAL A 61 3.52 15.02 9.92
CA VAL A 61 4.14 13.78 9.41
C VAL A 61 4.83 13.08 10.56
N PRO A 62 4.41 11.88 10.93
CA PRO A 62 5.00 11.12 12.04
C PRO A 62 6.30 10.42 11.58
N TYR A 63 7.36 11.19 11.38
CA TYR A 63 8.63 10.69 10.85
C TYR A 63 9.26 9.58 11.69
N ALA A 64 9.18 9.70 13.02
CA ALA A 64 9.76 8.69 13.91
C ALA A 64 9.07 7.32 13.72
N GLU A 65 7.75 7.31 13.59
CA GLU A 65 6.95 6.11 13.35
C GLU A 65 7.22 5.52 11.96
N TRP A 66 7.42 6.37 10.94
CA TRP A 66 7.83 5.91 9.61
C TRP A 66 9.19 5.23 9.64
N VAL A 67 10.17 5.82 10.35
CA VAL A 67 11.49 5.22 10.52
C VAL A 67 11.40 3.90 11.26
N GLU A 68 10.57 3.82 12.30
CA GLU A 68 10.36 2.59 13.06
C GLU A 68 9.79 1.48 12.17
N ALA A 69 8.77 1.76 11.36
CA ALA A 69 8.22 0.79 10.41
C ALA A 69 9.26 0.32 9.37
N ILE A 70 10.10 1.22 8.87
CA ILE A 70 11.20 0.87 7.97
C ILE A 70 12.20 -0.04 8.69
N CYS A 71 12.61 0.28 9.91
CA CYS A 71 13.53 -0.55 10.68
C CYS A 71 12.95 -1.94 10.95
N ILE A 72 11.68 -2.03 11.33
CA ILE A 72 10.98 -3.31 11.54
C ILE A 72 10.98 -4.14 10.26
N TYR A 73 10.69 -3.53 9.10
CA TYR A 73 10.77 -4.25 7.83
C TYR A 73 12.21 -4.73 7.52
N LEU A 74 13.22 -3.90 7.75
CA LEU A 74 14.62 -4.29 7.52
C LEU A 74 15.11 -5.41 8.44
N GLU A 75 14.53 -5.55 9.64
CA GLU A 75 14.86 -6.59 10.63
C GLU A 75 14.07 -7.88 10.40
N GLU A 76 12.76 -7.78 10.28
CA GLU A 76 11.79 -8.87 10.34
C GLU A 76 11.02 -9.10 9.03
N GLY A 77 11.25 -8.25 8.02
CA GLY A 77 10.51 -8.27 6.76
C GLY A 77 9.03 -7.90 6.94
N THR A 78 8.20 -8.34 6.01
CA THR A 78 6.75 -8.11 6.04
C THR A 78 6.05 -8.68 7.27
N ARG A 79 6.62 -9.74 7.88
CA ARG A 79 6.07 -10.34 9.11
C ARG A 79 6.07 -9.35 10.27
N GLY A 80 7.14 -8.59 10.44
CA GLY A 80 7.22 -7.53 11.45
C GLY A 80 6.16 -6.46 11.24
N LEU A 81 5.97 -6.00 10.00
CA LEU A 81 4.94 -5.02 9.67
C LEU A 81 3.52 -5.53 9.97
N ILE A 82 3.22 -6.79 9.64
CA ILE A 82 1.91 -7.40 9.94
C ILE A 82 1.68 -7.50 11.45
N LYS A 83 2.72 -7.81 12.21
CA LYS A 83 2.66 -7.84 13.68
C LYS A 83 2.29 -6.46 14.24
N VAL A 84 2.99 -5.39 13.77
CA VAL A 84 2.66 -4.01 14.15
C VAL A 84 1.21 -3.68 13.82
N LEU A 85 0.75 -4.04 12.64
CA LEU A 85 -0.63 -3.79 12.20
C LEU A 85 -1.68 -4.42 13.12
N ASN A 86 -1.38 -5.60 13.68
CA ASN A 86 -2.27 -6.32 14.60
C ASN A 86 -2.25 -5.74 16.02
N GLU A 87 -1.10 -5.23 16.47
CA GLU A 87 -0.88 -4.75 17.83
C GLU A 87 -1.16 -3.24 17.99
N GLN A 88 -0.93 -2.45 16.93
CA GLN A 88 -1.00 -0.98 16.92
C GLN A 88 -1.82 -0.51 15.71
N LYS A 89 -3.13 -0.64 15.83
CA LYS A 89 -4.05 -0.36 14.72
C LYS A 89 -3.98 1.09 14.20
N GLU A 90 -3.61 2.03 15.05
CA GLU A 90 -3.42 3.45 14.69
C GLU A 90 -2.29 3.67 13.67
N LEU A 91 -1.32 2.74 13.60
CA LEU A 91 -0.21 2.83 12.65
C LEU A 91 -0.51 2.23 11.26
N PHE A 92 -1.76 1.83 10.99
CA PHE A 92 -2.09 1.16 9.73
C PHE A 92 -1.72 1.98 8.49
N ASN A 93 -1.85 3.31 8.53
CA ASN A 93 -1.48 4.17 7.41
C ASN A 93 0.02 4.10 7.10
N ILE A 94 0.85 4.03 8.13
CA ILE A 94 2.31 3.94 8.02
C ILE A 94 2.72 2.57 7.50
N VAL A 95 2.15 1.51 8.05
CA VAL A 95 2.40 0.14 7.61
C VAL A 95 2.03 -0.04 6.14
N PHE A 96 0.83 0.38 5.73
CA PHE A 96 0.41 0.28 4.34
C PHE A 96 1.27 1.14 3.41
N GLY A 97 1.66 2.36 3.81
CA GLY A 97 2.58 3.18 3.03
C GLY A 97 3.96 2.54 2.87
N THR A 98 4.46 1.85 3.91
CA THR A 98 5.70 1.07 3.82
C THR A 98 5.54 -0.10 2.85
N LEU A 99 4.40 -0.82 2.89
CA LEU A 99 4.10 -1.93 1.96
C LEU A 99 3.98 -1.49 0.49
N GLU A 100 3.64 -0.24 0.22
CA GLU A 100 3.57 0.32 -1.14
C GLU A 100 4.97 0.45 -1.80
N GLU A 101 6.05 0.52 -1.00
CA GLU A 101 7.40 0.81 -1.45
C GLU A 101 8.38 -0.37 -1.42
N ILE A 102 8.01 -1.48 -0.78
CA ILE A 102 8.82 -2.71 -0.75
C ILE A 102 8.70 -3.49 -2.06
N PRO A 103 9.54 -4.53 -2.30
CA PRO A 103 9.43 -5.38 -3.47
C PRO A 103 8.02 -5.96 -3.66
N ILE A 104 7.47 -5.85 -4.87
CA ILE A 104 6.07 -6.15 -5.17
C ILE A 104 5.64 -7.57 -4.77
N SER A 105 6.51 -8.57 -4.92
CA SER A 105 6.23 -9.96 -4.52
C SER A 105 6.06 -10.10 -3.01
N GLU A 106 6.86 -9.37 -2.23
CA GLU A 106 6.74 -9.34 -0.78
C GLU A 106 5.50 -8.57 -0.34
N ALA A 107 5.21 -7.44 -1.00
CA ALA A 107 3.99 -6.67 -0.76
C ALA A 107 2.75 -7.54 -0.98
N PHE A 108 2.64 -8.27 -2.10
CA PHE A 108 1.49 -9.15 -2.37
C PHE A 108 1.34 -10.24 -1.31
N THR A 109 2.44 -10.86 -0.88
CA THR A 109 2.42 -11.85 0.20
C THR A 109 1.85 -11.25 1.48
N ALA A 110 2.28 -10.03 1.84
CA ALA A 110 1.76 -9.31 3.00
C ALA A 110 0.27 -8.97 2.86
N PHE A 111 -0.16 -8.47 1.70
CA PHE A 111 -1.56 -8.16 1.44
C PHE A 111 -2.46 -9.39 1.53
N LEU A 112 -2.01 -10.56 1.04
CA LEU A 112 -2.75 -11.81 1.20
C LEU A 112 -2.84 -12.25 2.65
N GLU A 113 -1.78 -12.09 3.43
CA GLU A 113 -1.81 -12.41 4.86
C GLU A 113 -2.77 -11.49 5.63
N ILE A 114 -2.70 -10.19 5.36
CA ILE A 114 -3.62 -9.20 5.93
C ILE A 114 -5.08 -9.51 5.55
N ALA A 115 -5.34 -9.96 4.33
CA ALA A 115 -6.68 -10.29 3.86
C ALA A 115 -7.32 -11.45 4.63
N LYS A 116 -6.56 -12.29 5.32
CA LYS A 116 -7.11 -13.33 6.20
C LYS A 116 -7.98 -12.74 7.31
N THR A 117 -7.75 -11.48 7.70
CA THR A 117 -8.61 -10.76 8.67
C THR A 117 -10.03 -10.53 8.14
N PHE A 118 -10.24 -10.68 6.82
CA PHE A 118 -11.54 -10.56 6.16
C PHE A 118 -12.23 -11.91 5.93
N SER A 119 -11.59 -13.04 6.27
CA SER A 119 -12.06 -14.39 5.94
C SER A 119 -13.46 -14.71 6.48
N THR A 120 -13.85 -14.10 7.62
CA THR A 120 -15.17 -14.24 8.23
C THR A 120 -16.16 -13.15 7.82
N GLY A 121 -15.78 -12.27 6.91
CA GLY A 121 -16.52 -11.09 6.50
C GLY A 121 -15.87 -9.78 6.96
N ILE A 122 -16.27 -8.68 6.35
CA ILE A 122 -15.79 -7.32 6.70
C ILE A 122 -16.83 -6.69 7.62
N THR A 123 -16.41 -6.20 8.80
CA THR A 123 -17.28 -5.50 9.75
C THR A 123 -17.25 -3.98 9.54
N ASP A 124 -18.20 -3.28 10.13
CA ASP A 124 -18.32 -1.83 10.05
C ASP A 124 -17.10 -1.12 10.66
N GLU A 125 -16.57 -1.67 11.76
CA GLU A 125 -15.39 -1.12 12.42
C GLU A 125 -14.10 -1.25 11.56
N GLN A 126 -14.13 -2.08 10.52
CA GLN A 126 -13.02 -2.26 9.60
C GLN A 126 -13.08 -1.32 8.39
N GLU A 127 -14.07 -0.42 8.26
CA GLU A 127 -14.25 0.39 7.05
C GLU A 127 -13.00 1.19 6.68
N ASP A 128 -12.42 1.95 7.62
CA ASP A 128 -11.22 2.76 7.36
C ASP A 128 -10.01 1.89 7.02
N PHE A 129 -9.88 0.76 7.68
CA PHE A 129 -8.83 -0.23 7.41
C PHE A 129 -8.97 -0.81 5.99
N VAL A 130 -10.17 -1.23 5.60
CA VAL A 130 -10.45 -1.76 4.26
C VAL A 130 -10.27 -0.69 3.19
N LYS A 131 -10.64 0.55 3.48
CA LYS A 131 -10.42 1.69 2.60
C LYS A 131 -8.92 1.87 2.30
N LYS A 132 -8.08 1.87 3.35
CA LYS A 132 -6.62 1.99 3.17
C LYS A 132 -6.04 0.75 2.50
N TYR A 133 -6.47 -0.45 2.87
CA TYR A 133 -6.07 -1.70 2.21
C TYR A 133 -6.35 -1.65 0.70
N ALA A 134 -7.58 -1.31 0.30
CA ALA A 134 -7.97 -1.24 -1.11
C ALA A 134 -7.19 -0.16 -1.87
N TYR A 135 -6.95 1.00 -1.24
CA TYR A 135 -6.14 2.08 -1.82
C TYR A 135 -4.70 1.64 -2.06
N SER A 136 -4.04 1.09 -1.04
CA SER A 136 -2.63 0.67 -1.13
C SER A 136 -2.45 -0.49 -2.11
N LEU A 137 -3.37 -1.46 -2.12
CA LEU A 137 -3.37 -2.52 -3.12
C LEU A 137 -3.58 -1.97 -4.54
N CYS A 138 -4.42 -0.94 -4.71
CA CYS A 138 -4.59 -0.21 -5.96
C CYS A 138 -3.26 0.43 -6.40
N CYS A 139 -2.54 1.13 -5.51
CA CYS A 139 -1.26 1.75 -5.81
C CYS A 139 -0.23 0.75 -6.34
N ILE A 140 -0.02 -0.37 -5.65
CA ILE A 140 0.93 -1.39 -6.09
C ILE A 140 0.47 -2.14 -7.34
N SER A 141 -0.84 -2.33 -7.55
CA SER A 141 -1.39 -3.00 -8.73
C SER A 141 -1.08 -2.25 -10.03
N HIS A 142 -0.88 -0.94 -9.97
CA HIS A 142 -0.49 -0.13 -11.12
C HIS A 142 0.87 -0.55 -11.72
N GLN A 143 1.74 -1.18 -10.96
CA GLN A 143 3.02 -1.68 -11.46
C GLN A 143 2.83 -2.87 -12.42
N LEU A 144 1.72 -3.62 -12.31
CA LEU A 144 1.37 -4.77 -13.15
C LEU A 144 0.31 -4.50 -14.22
N LYS A 145 -0.14 -3.27 -14.39
CA LYS A 145 -1.28 -2.93 -15.27
C LYS A 145 -1.16 -3.39 -16.73
N GLY A 146 0.05 -3.60 -17.21
CA GLY A 146 0.34 -4.05 -18.58
C GLY A 146 0.40 -5.57 -18.74
N GLU A 147 0.50 -6.31 -17.66
CA GLU A 147 0.75 -7.75 -17.64
C GLU A 147 -0.56 -8.55 -17.54
N LYS A 148 -0.56 -9.78 -18.11
CA LYS A 148 -1.65 -10.73 -17.84
C LYS A 148 -1.50 -11.22 -16.40
N ALA A 149 -2.63 -11.29 -15.69
CA ALA A 149 -2.63 -11.89 -14.35
C ALA A 149 -2.15 -13.33 -14.42
N SER A 150 -1.25 -13.72 -13.53
CA SER A 150 -0.99 -15.14 -13.32
C SER A 150 -2.22 -15.79 -12.69
N LYS A 151 -2.41 -17.09 -12.95
CA LYS A 151 -3.52 -17.85 -12.37
C LYS A 151 -3.52 -17.74 -10.84
N ASP A 152 -2.36 -17.88 -10.23
CA ASP A 152 -2.22 -17.87 -8.78
C ASP A 152 -2.62 -16.50 -8.18
N LEU A 153 -2.21 -15.39 -8.80
CA LEU A 153 -2.60 -14.04 -8.36
C LEU A 153 -4.10 -13.79 -8.57
N HIS A 154 -4.66 -14.26 -9.68
CA HIS A 154 -6.10 -14.17 -9.93
C HIS A 154 -6.88 -14.92 -8.85
N GLU A 155 -6.57 -16.20 -8.63
CA GLU A 155 -7.24 -17.04 -7.64
C GLU A 155 -7.11 -16.51 -6.22
N ALA A 156 -5.98 -15.86 -5.89
CA ALA A 156 -5.74 -15.32 -4.57
C ALA A 156 -6.45 -13.98 -4.33
N PHE A 157 -6.37 -13.02 -5.27
CA PHE A 157 -6.84 -11.65 -5.03
C PHE A 157 -8.29 -11.40 -5.46
N VAL A 158 -8.76 -12.01 -6.55
CA VAL A 158 -10.10 -11.70 -7.07
C VAL A 158 -11.23 -11.98 -6.06
N PRO A 159 -11.22 -13.09 -5.29
CA PRO A 159 -12.23 -13.29 -4.24
C PRO A 159 -12.22 -12.19 -3.18
N ILE A 160 -11.04 -11.74 -2.76
CA ILE A 160 -10.86 -10.66 -1.77
C ILE A 160 -11.43 -9.36 -2.33
N LEU A 161 -11.10 -9.01 -3.57
CA LEU A 161 -11.61 -7.80 -4.23
C LEU A 161 -13.13 -7.81 -4.35
N LYS A 162 -13.73 -8.94 -4.72
CA LYS A 162 -15.19 -9.09 -4.79
C LYS A 162 -15.84 -8.93 -3.40
N GLN A 163 -15.22 -9.44 -2.35
CA GLN A 163 -15.68 -9.25 -0.98
C GLN A 163 -15.63 -7.77 -0.55
N ILE A 164 -14.52 -7.08 -0.84
CA ILE A 164 -14.37 -5.64 -0.56
C ILE A 164 -15.40 -4.83 -1.34
N ILE A 165 -15.62 -5.12 -2.61
CA ILE A 165 -16.64 -4.45 -3.44
C ILE A 165 -18.03 -4.67 -2.86
N SER A 166 -18.38 -5.90 -2.48
CA SER A 166 -19.68 -6.21 -1.85
C SER A 166 -19.89 -5.41 -0.57
N PHE A 167 -18.89 -5.35 0.29
CA PHE A 167 -18.94 -4.51 1.50
C PHE A 167 -19.12 -3.02 1.13
N ALA A 168 -18.33 -2.50 0.19
CA ALA A 168 -18.42 -1.10 -0.24
C ALA A 168 -19.80 -0.75 -0.83
N GLN A 169 -20.44 -1.68 -1.55
CA GLN A 169 -21.81 -1.51 -2.05
C GLN A 169 -22.83 -1.37 -0.90
N THR A 170 -22.72 -2.20 0.16
CA THR A 170 -23.61 -2.08 1.32
C THR A 170 -23.46 -0.74 2.04
N LYS A 171 -22.24 -0.19 2.05
CA LYS A 171 -21.90 1.11 2.64
C LYS A 171 -22.14 2.29 1.70
N LYS A 172 -22.46 2.05 0.44
CA LYS A 172 -22.51 3.07 -0.62
C LYS A 172 -21.20 3.87 -0.74
N ASN A 173 -20.06 3.23 -0.45
CA ASN A 173 -18.73 3.84 -0.49
C ASN A 173 -18.07 3.59 -1.85
N GLU A 174 -18.33 4.49 -2.81
CA GLU A 174 -17.81 4.36 -4.18
C GLU A 174 -16.28 4.48 -4.25
N THR A 175 -15.63 5.13 -3.29
CA THR A 175 -14.16 5.23 -3.25
C THR A 175 -13.53 3.85 -2.98
N ILE A 176 -14.02 3.11 -1.99
CA ILE A 176 -13.54 1.74 -1.71
C ILE A 176 -13.84 0.85 -2.90
N MET A 177 -15.07 0.92 -3.43
CA MET A 177 -15.49 0.11 -4.58
C MET A 177 -14.61 0.40 -5.80
N CYS A 178 -14.30 1.67 -6.08
CA CYS A 178 -13.44 2.06 -7.20
C CYS A 178 -12.01 1.55 -7.04
N ASN A 179 -11.39 1.74 -5.87
CA ASN A 179 -10.02 1.28 -5.61
C ASN A 179 -9.91 -0.25 -5.79
N ALA A 180 -10.85 -1.02 -5.26
CA ALA A 180 -10.89 -2.45 -5.46
C ALA A 180 -11.13 -2.84 -6.94
N THR A 181 -11.99 -2.09 -7.66
CA THR A 181 -12.22 -2.28 -9.10
C THR A 181 -10.94 -2.03 -9.92
N VAL A 182 -10.17 -1.01 -9.58
CA VAL A 182 -8.90 -0.71 -10.27
C VAL A 182 -7.91 -1.87 -10.14
N CYS A 183 -7.89 -2.58 -9.02
CA CYS A 183 -7.00 -3.73 -8.82
C CYS A 183 -7.22 -4.85 -9.85
N PHE A 184 -8.42 -4.98 -10.44
CA PHE A 184 -8.68 -5.95 -11.51
C PHE A 184 -7.82 -5.73 -12.76
N GLN A 185 -7.27 -4.53 -12.95
CA GLN A 185 -6.29 -4.32 -14.03
C GLN A 185 -5.02 -5.18 -13.87
N ALA A 186 -4.68 -5.59 -12.65
CA ALA A 186 -3.52 -6.44 -12.37
C ALA A 186 -3.93 -7.89 -12.15
N PHE A 187 -5.02 -8.12 -11.44
CA PHE A 187 -5.42 -9.45 -10.95
C PHE A 187 -6.57 -10.09 -11.72
N GLY A 188 -7.38 -9.30 -12.44
CA GLY A 188 -8.54 -9.80 -13.17
C GLY A 188 -8.21 -10.40 -14.53
N ASP A 189 -9.11 -11.26 -15.03
CA ASP A 189 -9.07 -11.84 -16.35
C ASP A 189 -10.40 -11.67 -17.12
N LYS A 190 -10.55 -12.36 -18.27
CA LYS A 190 -11.76 -12.27 -19.10
C LYS A 190 -13.03 -12.71 -18.37
N SER A 191 -12.93 -13.64 -17.43
CA SER A 191 -14.10 -14.16 -16.70
C SER A 191 -14.71 -13.12 -15.75
N ASP A 192 -13.94 -12.09 -15.38
CA ASP A 192 -14.39 -11.03 -14.47
C ASP A 192 -15.11 -9.89 -15.18
N ILE A 193 -15.07 -9.82 -16.52
CA ILE A 193 -15.62 -8.69 -17.29
C ILE A 193 -17.11 -8.49 -17.01
N GLU A 194 -17.90 -9.57 -17.03
CA GLU A 194 -19.35 -9.46 -16.78
C GLU A 194 -19.66 -9.03 -15.34
N TYR A 195 -18.89 -9.50 -14.37
CA TYR A 195 -18.97 -9.00 -13.01
C TYR A 195 -18.67 -7.50 -12.93
N LEU A 196 -17.60 -7.04 -13.55
CA LEU A 196 -17.23 -5.61 -13.56
C LEU A 196 -18.27 -4.74 -14.26
N LYS A 197 -18.89 -5.23 -15.34
CA LYS A 197 -20.00 -4.54 -16.02
C LYS A 197 -21.26 -4.42 -15.17
N SER A 198 -21.48 -5.34 -14.23
CA SER A 198 -22.63 -5.33 -13.33
C SER A 198 -22.49 -4.29 -12.20
N LEU A 199 -21.28 -3.75 -11.96
CA LEU A 199 -21.04 -2.75 -10.95
C LEU A 199 -21.67 -1.40 -11.34
N THR A 200 -22.44 -0.83 -10.43
CA THR A 200 -23.09 0.45 -10.63
C THR A 200 -22.43 1.53 -9.78
N PHE A 201 -21.95 2.58 -10.44
CA PHE A 201 -21.43 3.79 -9.80
C PHE A 201 -22.40 4.95 -10.07
N THR A 202 -22.51 5.89 -9.14
CA THR A 202 -23.34 7.09 -9.30
C THR A 202 -22.54 8.24 -9.88
N GLU A 203 -21.27 8.38 -9.46
CA GLU A 203 -20.39 9.45 -9.95
C GLU A 203 -19.74 9.10 -11.29
N ASP A 204 -19.71 10.06 -12.20
CA ASP A 204 -19.15 9.87 -13.56
C ASP A 204 -17.66 9.54 -13.56
N TYR A 205 -16.90 10.05 -12.60
CA TYR A 205 -15.49 9.71 -12.43
C TYR A 205 -15.31 8.19 -12.22
N TYR A 206 -16.06 7.59 -11.29
CA TYR A 206 -15.98 6.17 -10.98
C TYR A 206 -16.53 5.30 -12.12
N LYS A 207 -17.63 5.72 -12.77
CA LYS A 207 -18.15 5.06 -13.99
C LYS A 207 -17.10 4.97 -15.10
N ASN A 208 -16.39 6.07 -15.36
CA ASN A 208 -15.36 6.13 -16.40
C ASN A 208 -14.13 5.30 -16.03
N THR A 209 -13.76 5.28 -14.74
CA THR A 209 -12.70 4.41 -14.23
C THR A 209 -13.05 2.94 -14.46
N GLY A 210 -14.24 2.49 -14.07
CA GLY A 210 -14.71 1.11 -14.30
C GLY A 210 -14.65 0.70 -15.78
N LYS A 211 -15.20 1.56 -16.68
CA LYS A 211 -15.11 1.33 -18.14
C LYS A 211 -13.66 1.22 -18.63
N THR A 212 -12.76 2.01 -18.06
CA THR A 212 -11.34 1.99 -18.44
C THR A 212 -10.69 0.68 -18.03
N ILE A 213 -11.00 0.17 -16.83
CA ILE A 213 -10.48 -1.11 -16.34
C ILE A 213 -10.96 -2.27 -17.22
N ILE A 214 -12.25 -2.31 -17.53
CA ILE A 214 -12.81 -3.33 -18.44
C ILE A 214 -12.06 -3.33 -19.78
N LYS A 215 -11.91 -2.16 -20.44
CA LYS A 215 -11.17 -2.05 -21.69
C LYS A 215 -9.71 -2.51 -21.58
N ARG A 216 -9.04 -2.26 -20.44
CA ARG A 216 -7.67 -2.73 -20.21
C ARG A 216 -7.61 -4.24 -20.12
N ILE A 217 -8.55 -4.87 -19.41
CA ILE A 217 -8.63 -6.33 -19.31
C ILE A 217 -8.93 -6.90 -20.70
N GLU A 218 -9.94 -6.41 -21.43
CA GLU A 218 -10.24 -6.84 -22.78
C GLU A 218 -9.00 -6.80 -23.69
N LYS A 219 -8.26 -5.67 -23.67
CA LYS A 219 -7.04 -5.50 -24.49
C LYS A 219 -5.93 -6.51 -24.14
N LYS A 220 -5.75 -6.88 -22.88
CA LYS A 220 -4.73 -7.86 -22.47
C LYS A 220 -4.95 -9.27 -23.02
N TYR A 221 -6.20 -9.60 -23.30
CA TYR A 221 -6.61 -10.95 -23.68
C TYR A 221 -7.16 -11.05 -25.10
N VAL A 222 -7.17 -9.92 -25.85
CA VAL A 222 -7.42 -9.92 -27.29
C VAL A 222 -6.12 -10.31 -27.99
N ASN A 223 -5.98 -11.57 -28.34
CA ASN A 223 -5.14 -12.09 -29.39
C ASN A 223 -5.94 -13.14 -30.12
#